data_0bf7d36b4ef1c15bea1b6ccf74c013e1
#
_entry.id   0bf7d36b4ef1c15bea1b6ccf74c013e1
#
_cell.length_a   1.000
_cell.length_b   1.000
_cell.length_c   1.000
_cell.angle_alpha   90.00
_cell.angle_beta   90.00
_cell.angle_gamma   90.00
#
_symmetry.space_group_name_H-M   'P 1'
#
loop_
_entity.id
_entity.type
_entity.pdbx_description
1 polymer ?
#
loop_
_entity_poly.entity_id
_entity_poly.type
_entity_poly.pdbx_seq_one_letter_code
_entity_poly.pdbx_strand_id
1 'polypeptide(L)'
;IGEAKVNAIANMIYNYTSMRQVFTIKDKFTSDKEAGDIMICGFDNMRARATFFSSWIGHLKDKTEEERKKCLYLDGRLSIDTLQILCITGDDQYNIDRYKKEFLFSDSMADATVCSMKQTTYLACMIGSLMVNLFTNFIANSLNPIIPYDLPFFTEYDAQNMIFKTES
;
A
#
# COMPACT_ATOMS: atom_id res chain seq x y z
N ILE A 1 -23.64 12.86 -1.96
CA ILE A 1 -23.96 11.41 -2.06
C ILE A 1 -24.27 11.15 -3.53
N GLY A 2 -23.64 10.15 -4.16
CA GLY A 2 -23.82 9.78 -5.58
C GLY A 2 -22.63 10.03 -6.48
N GLU A 3 -21.61 10.76 -6.05
CA GLU A 3 -20.36 10.91 -6.79
C GLU A 3 -19.44 9.69 -6.60
N ALA A 4 -18.71 9.31 -7.64
CA ALA A 4 -17.70 8.25 -7.53
C ALA A 4 -16.57 8.68 -6.59
N LYS A 5 -16.11 7.78 -5.71
CA LYS A 5 -15.04 8.06 -4.74
C LYS A 5 -13.78 8.64 -5.38
N VAL A 6 -13.38 8.13 -6.54
CA VAL A 6 -12.19 8.60 -7.27
C VAL A 6 -12.31 10.07 -7.71
N ASN A 7 -13.51 10.49 -8.12
CA ASN A 7 -13.76 11.88 -8.51
C ASN A 7 -13.78 12.80 -7.28
N ALA A 8 -14.42 12.37 -6.20
CA ALA A 8 -14.44 13.14 -4.95
C ALA A 8 -13.02 13.36 -4.39
N ILE A 9 -12.16 12.32 -4.46
CA ILE A 9 -10.75 12.43 -4.05
C ILE A 9 -9.98 13.36 -4.99
N ALA A 10 -10.17 13.27 -6.31
CA ALA A 10 -9.52 14.17 -7.26
C ALA A 10 -9.90 15.63 -7.01
N ASN A 11 -11.19 15.90 -6.77
CA ASN A 11 -11.68 17.23 -6.42
C ASN A 11 -11.04 17.75 -5.12
N MET A 12 -10.90 16.88 -4.11
CA MET A 12 -10.21 17.22 -2.87
C MET A 12 -8.74 17.59 -3.13
N ILE A 13 -8.02 16.78 -3.91
CA ILE A 13 -6.62 17.08 -4.29
C ILE A 13 -6.55 18.44 -5.00
N TYR A 14 -7.41 18.72 -5.97
CA TYR A 14 -7.43 20.00 -6.69
C TYR A 14 -7.71 21.20 -5.78
N ASN A 15 -8.52 21.02 -4.74
CA ASN A 15 -8.86 22.09 -3.81
C ASN A 15 -7.72 22.41 -2.82
N TYR A 16 -6.91 21.41 -2.46
CA TYR A 16 -5.87 21.55 -1.43
C TYR A 16 -4.45 21.63 -1.97
N THR A 17 -4.25 21.37 -3.27
CA THR A 17 -2.92 21.38 -3.90
C THR A 17 -2.93 22.11 -5.23
N SER A 18 -1.74 22.46 -5.73
CA SER A 18 -1.57 22.97 -7.10
C SER A 18 -1.52 21.86 -8.15
N MET A 19 -1.56 20.59 -7.74
CA MET A 19 -1.50 19.43 -8.65
C MET A 19 -2.74 19.41 -9.56
N ARG A 20 -2.51 19.20 -10.86
CA ARG A 20 -3.58 19.13 -11.88
C ARG A 20 -3.53 17.84 -12.71
N GLN A 21 -2.53 17.00 -12.50
CA GLN A 21 -2.37 15.72 -13.20
C GLN A 21 -2.82 14.57 -12.31
N VAL A 22 -4.14 14.47 -12.08
CA VAL A 22 -4.76 13.37 -11.37
C VAL A 22 -5.67 12.64 -12.34
N PHE A 23 -5.34 11.38 -12.65
CA PHE A 23 -6.13 10.51 -13.51
C PHE A 23 -7.01 9.62 -12.65
N THR A 24 -8.32 9.72 -12.84
CA THR A 24 -9.29 8.90 -12.12
C THR A 24 -9.78 7.76 -12.98
N ILE A 25 -9.68 6.54 -12.47
CA ILE A 25 -10.23 5.35 -13.14
C ILE A 25 -11.41 4.86 -12.30
N LYS A 26 -12.62 5.04 -12.82
CA LYS A 26 -13.89 4.64 -12.15
C LYS A 26 -14.22 3.18 -12.50
N ASP A 27 -13.28 2.30 -12.25
CA ASP A 27 -13.42 0.88 -12.56
C ASP A 27 -12.66 0.03 -11.54
N LYS A 28 -12.93 -1.27 -11.50
CA LYS A 28 -12.15 -2.22 -10.71
C LYS A 28 -10.77 -2.39 -11.34
N PHE A 29 -9.77 -2.53 -10.49
CA PHE A 29 -8.44 -2.93 -10.96
C PHE A 29 -8.49 -4.40 -11.41
N THR A 30 -8.01 -4.67 -12.60
CA THR A 30 -7.94 -5.99 -13.23
C THR A 30 -6.53 -6.20 -13.80
N SER A 31 -6.17 -7.44 -14.11
CA SER A 31 -4.82 -7.80 -14.56
C SER A 31 -4.41 -7.21 -15.92
N ASP A 32 -5.36 -6.66 -16.68
CA ASP A 32 -5.13 -5.94 -17.94
C ASP A 32 -4.79 -4.46 -17.73
N LYS A 33 -4.89 -3.96 -16.50
CA LYS A 33 -4.51 -2.59 -16.17
C LYS A 33 -3.00 -2.45 -16.04
N GLU A 34 -2.47 -1.34 -16.51
CA GLU A 34 -1.06 -1.00 -16.43
C GLU A 34 -0.63 -0.83 -14.97
N ALA A 35 0.51 -1.45 -14.63
CA ALA A 35 1.17 -1.29 -13.35
C ALA A 35 2.25 -0.21 -13.43
N GLY A 36 2.46 0.53 -12.35
CA GLY A 36 3.50 1.55 -12.23
C GLY A 36 4.67 1.10 -11.35
N ASP A 37 5.73 1.90 -11.33
CA ASP A 37 6.87 1.69 -10.45
C ASP A 37 6.46 1.72 -8.97
N ILE A 38 5.57 2.62 -8.61
CA ILE A 38 5.06 2.78 -7.25
C ILE A 38 3.59 2.40 -7.24
N MET A 39 3.25 1.39 -6.46
CA MET A 39 1.89 0.93 -6.30
C MET A 39 1.48 0.91 -4.84
N ILE A 40 0.38 1.60 -4.52
CA ILE A 40 -0.15 1.72 -3.16
C ILE A 40 -1.51 1.02 -3.09
N CYS A 41 -1.58 -0.01 -2.27
CA CYS A 41 -2.71 -0.90 -2.11
C CYS A 41 -3.52 -0.55 -0.87
N GLY A 42 -4.85 -0.44 -1.01
CA GLY A 42 -5.80 -0.24 0.08
C GLY A 42 -7.11 -0.99 -0.18
N PHE A 43 -7.04 -2.17 -0.81
CA PHE A 43 -8.22 -2.98 -1.12
C PHE A 43 -8.80 -3.65 0.15
N ASP A 44 -10.07 -3.96 0.10
CA ASP A 44 -10.85 -4.59 1.17
C ASP A 44 -10.95 -6.13 1.04
N ASN A 45 -10.35 -6.72 -0.02
CA ASN A 45 -10.37 -8.16 -0.24
C ASN A 45 -9.02 -8.68 -0.77
N MET A 46 -8.71 -9.93 -0.45
CA MET A 46 -7.42 -10.57 -0.77
C MET A 46 -7.26 -10.84 -2.26
N ARG A 47 -8.33 -11.16 -2.98
CA ARG A 47 -8.28 -11.40 -4.41
C ARG A 47 -7.81 -10.15 -5.17
N ALA A 48 -8.34 -8.97 -4.84
CA ALA A 48 -7.92 -7.71 -5.46
C ALA A 48 -6.46 -7.39 -5.12
N ARG A 49 -6.04 -7.62 -3.84
CA ARG A 49 -4.64 -7.45 -3.41
C ARG A 49 -3.70 -8.36 -4.22
N ALA A 50 -4.03 -9.64 -4.35
CA ALA A 50 -3.23 -10.60 -5.12
C ALA A 50 -3.11 -10.21 -6.60
N THR A 51 -4.20 -9.75 -7.22
CA THR A 51 -4.18 -9.26 -8.60
C THR A 51 -3.29 -8.03 -8.74
N PHE A 52 -3.43 -7.07 -7.85
CA PHE A 52 -2.67 -5.82 -7.84
C PHE A 52 -1.17 -6.07 -7.64
N PHE A 53 -0.82 -6.91 -6.68
CA PHE A 53 0.57 -7.31 -6.46
C PHE A 53 1.15 -8.10 -7.64
N SER A 54 0.39 -9.02 -8.21
CA SER A 54 0.84 -9.80 -9.37
C SER A 54 1.11 -8.92 -10.60
N SER A 55 0.31 -7.87 -10.80
CA SER A 55 0.55 -6.87 -11.85
C SER A 55 1.85 -6.11 -11.62
N TRP A 56 2.13 -5.70 -10.36
CA TRP A 56 3.40 -5.05 -10.01
C TRP A 56 4.60 -6.00 -10.22
N ILE A 57 4.50 -7.26 -9.80
CA ILE A 57 5.55 -8.26 -10.07
C ILE A 57 5.77 -8.47 -11.58
N GLY A 58 4.69 -8.45 -12.37
CA GLY A 58 4.77 -8.49 -13.83
C GLY A 58 5.57 -7.31 -14.38
N HIS A 59 5.32 -6.13 -13.86
CA HIS A 59 6.02 -4.89 -14.24
C HIS A 59 7.53 -4.91 -13.88
N LEU A 60 7.93 -5.64 -12.82
CA LEU A 60 9.33 -5.77 -12.44
C LEU A 60 10.15 -6.71 -13.35
N LYS A 61 9.52 -7.59 -14.13
CA LYS A 61 10.21 -8.66 -14.87
C LYS A 61 11.24 -8.13 -15.87
N ASP A 62 10.87 -7.06 -16.57
CA ASP A 62 11.71 -6.49 -17.65
C ASP A 62 12.63 -5.37 -17.16
N LYS A 63 12.69 -5.14 -15.84
CA LYS A 63 13.51 -4.10 -15.23
C LYS A 63 14.87 -4.64 -14.78
N THR A 64 15.89 -3.81 -14.96
CA THR A 64 17.21 -4.01 -14.38
C THR A 64 17.16 -3.88 -12.86
N GLU A 65 18.18 -4.36 -12.17
CA GLU A 65 18.29 -4.24 -10.71
C GLU A 65 18.22 -2.77 -10.24
N GLU A 66 18.89 -1.86 -10.95
CA GLU A 66 18.88 -0.42 -10.64
C GLU A 66 17.51 0.22 -10.86
N GLU A 67 16.74 -0.25 -11.82
CA GLU A 67 15.36 0.19 -12.02
C GLU A 67 14.42 -0.37 -10.95
N ARG A 68 14.64 -1.61 -10.52
CA ARG A 68 13.86 -2.25 -9.44
C ARG A 68 14.01 -1.51 -8.11
N LYS A 69 15.20 -0.97 -7.80
CA LYS A 69 15.43 -0.13 -6.61
C LYS A 69 14.55 1.11 -6.57
N LYS A 70 14.00 1.53 -7.71
CA LYS A 70 13.08 2.67 -7.83
C LYS A 70 11.61 2.26 -7.78
N CYS A 71 11.33 0.98 -7.59
CA CYS A 71 9.98 0.44 -7.50
C CYS A 71 9.60 0.16 -6.05
N LEU A 72 8.37 0.55 -5.68
CA LEU A 72 7.84 0.41 -4.33
C LEU A 72 6.42 -0.17 -4.37
N TYR A 73 6.16 -1.13 -3.50
CA TYR A 73 4.82 -1.62 -3.22
C TYR A 73 4.48 -1.36 -1.74
N LEU A 74 3.39 -0.65 -1.50
CA LEU A 74 2.84 -0.44 -0.15
C LEU A 74 1.47 -1.07 -0.06
N ASP A 75 1.23 -1.90 0.96
CA ASP A 75 -0.06 -2.51 1.23
C ASP A 75 -0.56 -2.15 2.63
N GLY A 76 -1.58 -1.31 2.70
CA GLY A 76 -2.23 -0.91 3.94
C GLY A 76 -3.44 -1.78 4.25
N ARG A 77 -3.52 -2.26 5.49
CA ARG A 77 -4.60 -3.11 6.00
C ARG A 77 -5.14 -2.54 7.30
N LEU A 78 -6.44 -2.52 7.41
CA LEU A 78 -7.14 -2.07 8.61
C LEU A 78 -8.04 -3.18 9.12
N SER A 79 -7.95 -3.42 10.42
CA SER A 79 -8.93 -4.13 11.21
C SER A 79 -9.70 -3.12 12.11
N ILE A 80 -10.38 -3.61 13.13
CA ILE A 80 -11.16 -2.78 14.06
C ILE A 80 -10.24 -1.87 14.89
N ASP A 81 -9.18 -2.45 15.42
CA ASP A 81 -8.24 -1.87 16.38
C ASP A 81 -6.76 -2.04 15.99
N THR A 82 -6.52 -2.58 14.80
CA THR A 82 -5.17 -2.85 14.30
C THR A 82 -4.99 -2.29 12.90
N LEU A 83 -3.86 -1.68 12.64
CA LEU A 83 -3.39 -1.40 11.29
C LEU A 83 -2.11 -2.19 10.99
N GLN A 84 -1.97 -2.59 9.74
CA GLN A 84 -0.76 -3.22 9.23
C GLN A 84 -0.34 -2.57 7.92
N ILE A 85 0.95 -2.38 7.73
CA ILE A 85 1.52 -1.88 6.48
C ILE A 85 2.66 -2.81 6.07
N LEU A 86 2.62 -3.25 4.82
CA LEU A 86 3.73 -3.98 4.20
C LEU A 86 4.37 -3.06 3.18
N CYS A 87 5.69 -2.93 3.26
CA CYS A 87 6.52 -2.05 2.43
C CYS A 87 7.59 -2.90 1.75
N ILE A 88 7.59 -2.93 0.42
CA ILE A 88 8.45 -3.82 -0.37
C ILE A 88 9.09 -3.01 -1.48
N THR A 89 10.41 -3.03 -1.57
CA THR A 89 11.15 -2.47 -2.72
C THR A 89 11.32 -3.52 -3.82
N GLY A 90 11.43 -3.08 -5.06
CA GLY A 90 11.42 -3.99 -6.21
C GLY A 90 12.68 -4.86 -6.34
N ASP A 91 13.75 -4.52 -5.65
CA ASP A 91 15.01 -5.29 -5.55
C ASP A 91 15.04 -6.28 -4.37
N ASP A 92 14.08 -6.18 -3.44
CA ASP A 92 13.98 -7.05 -2.26
C ASP A 92 13.24 -8.36 -2.58
N GLN A 93 13.93 -9.28 -3.21
CA GLN A 93 13.34 -10.58 -3.60
C GLN A 93 12.90 -11.41 -2.38
N TYR A 94 13.59 -11.30 -1.24
CA TYR A 94 13.22 -12.02 -0.02
C TYR A 94 11.84 -11.60 0.48
N ASN A 95 11.60 -10.31 0.64
CA ASN A 95 10.30 -9.80 1.11
C ASN A 95 9.21 -9.88 0.05
N ILE A 96 9.54 -9.87 -1.24
CA ILE A 96 8.61 -10.20 -2.33
C ILE A 96 8.06 -11.63 -2.15
N ASP A 97 8.92 -12.61 -1.90
CA ASP A 97 8.52 -14.00 -1.75
C ASP A 97 7.82 -14.26 -0.42
N ARG A 98 8.27 -13.59 0.65
CA ARG A 98 7.62 -13.61 1.96
C ARG A 98 6.18 -13.07 1.88
N TYR A 99 5.98 -11.95 1.20
CA TYR A 99 4.64 -11.37 1.01
C TYR A 99 3.70 -12.34 0.30
N LYS A 100 4.15 -12.98 -0.79
CA LYS A 100 3.36 -13.99 -1.52
C LYS A 100 2.94 -15.14 -0.62
N LYS A 101 3.87 -15.64 0.19
CA LYS A 101 3.69 -16.84 0.99
C LYS A 101 2.87 -16.60 2.26
N GLU A 102 3.11 -15.49 2.94
CA GLU A 102 2.61 -15.27 4.29
C GLU A 102 1.44 -14.28 4.34
N PHE A 103 1.39 -13.35 3.39
CA PHE A 103 0.45 -12.22 3.43
C PHE A 103 -0.63 -12.25 2.33
N LEU A 104 -0.51 -13.13 1.33
CA LEU A 104 -1.55 -13.40 0.34
C LEU A 104 -2.19 -14.77 0.62
N PHE A 105 -3.32 -14.76 1.30
CA PHE A 105 -4.12 -15.94 1.61
C PHE A 105 -5.50 -15.84 0.95
N SER A 106 -6.29 -16.92 0.96
CA SER A 106 -7.64 -16.89 0.39
C SER A 106 -8.60 -16.08 1.26
N ASP A 107 -9.58 -15.41 0.63
CA ASP A 107 -10.62 -14.67 1.35
C ASP A 107 -11.38 -15.55 2.39
N SER A 108 -11.41 -16.89 2.17
CA SER A 108 -12.01 -17.84 3.11
C SER A 108 -11.18 -18.06 4.38
N MET A 109 -9.93 -17.67 4.39
CA MET A 109 -9.03 -17.72 5.55
C MET A 109 -8.95 -16.37 6.28
N ALA A 110 -9.52 -15.33 5.70
CA ALA A 110 -9.65 -14.05 6.39
C ALA A 110 -10.64 -14.21 7.52
N ASP A 111 -10.27 -13.76 8.73
CA ASP A 111 -11.21 -13.70 9.84
C ASP A 111 -12.45 -12.90 9.40
N ALA A 112 -13.62 -13.50 9.63
CA ALA A 112 -14.89 -12.86 9.34
C ALA A 112 -15.03 -11.63 10.26
N THR A 113 -14.51 -10.50 9.81
CA THR A 113 -14.71 -9.21 10.48
C THR A 113 -16.22 -8.95 10.45
N VAL A 114 -16.84 -8.89 11.61
CA VAL A 114 -18.27 -8.67 11.74
C VAL A 114 -18.58 -7.35 11.03
N CYS A 115 -19.39 -7.39 9.96
CA CYS A 115 -19.73 -6.23 9.11
C CYS A 115 -20.32 -5.04 9.88
N SER A 116 -20.74 -5.23 11.13
CA SER A 116 -21.23 -4.20 12.05
C SER A 116 -20.12 -3.39 12.72
N MET A 117 -18.88 -3.86 12.71
CA MET A 117 -17.74 -3.17 13.32
C MET A 117 -17.10 -2.24 12.31
N LYS A 118 -17.42 -0.95 12.41
CA LYS A 118 -16.84 0.09 11.56
C LYS A 118 -15.40 0.36 11.98
N GLN A 119 -14.53 0.44 10.99
CA GLN A 119 -13.17 0.96 11.18
C GLN A 119 -13.21 2.35 11.81
N THR A 120 -12.30 2.60 12.72
CA THR A 120 -12.22 3.88 13.40
C THR A 120 -11.52 4.91 12.51
N THR A 121 -12.04 6.14 12.52
CA THR A 121 -11.48 7.23 11.70
C THR A 121 -10.02 7.52 12.04
N TYR A 122 -9.63 7.40 13.32
CA TYR A 122 -8.26 7.66 13.74
C TYR A 122 -7.27 6.64 13.15
N LEU A 123 -7.60 5.35 13.09
CA LEU A 123 -6.75 4.35 12.45
C LEU A 123 -6.63 4.57 10.93
N ALA A 124 -7.73 4.97 10.29
CA ALA A 124 -7.72 5.30 8.87
C ALA A 124 -6.81 6.50 8.56
N CYS A 125 -6.82 7.54 9.39
CA CYS A 125 -5.91 8.67 9.27
C CYS A 125 -4.46 8.26 9.56
N MET A 126 -4.25 7.45 10.59
CA MET A 126 -2.93 7.00 11.01
C MET A 126 -2.24 6.16 9.94
N ILE A 127 -2.94 5.15 9.39
CA ILE A 127 -2.35 4.31 8.33
C ILE A 127 -1.99 5.14 7.09
N GLY A 128 -2.84 6.08 6.68
CA GLY A 128 -2.54 6.98 5.57
C GLY A 128 -1.28 7.81 5.83
N SER A 129 -1.14 8.37 7.03
CA SER A 129 0.04 9.15 7.43
C SER A 129 1.32 8.31 7.44
N LEU A 130 1.25 7.08 7.97
CA LEU A 130 2.41 6.17 8.01
C LEU A 130 2.80 5.70 6.60
N MET A 131 1.85 5.41 5.72
CA MET A 131 2.13 5.06 4.31
C MET A 131 2.78 6.23 3.56
N VAL A 132 2.34 7.46 3.79
CA VAL A 132 2.98 8.66 3.24
C VAL A 132 4.40 8.83 3.80
N ASN A 133 4.63 8.56 5.08
CA ASN A 133 5.97 8.59 5.67
C ASN A 133 6.90 7.58 5.00
N LEU A 134 6.49 6.31 4.85
CA LEU A 134 7.28 5.28 4.17
C LEU A 134 7.58 5.65 2.72
N PHE A 135 6.58 6.14 2.00
CA PHE A 135 6.75 6.64 0.64
C PHE A 135 7.78 7.80 0.59
N THR A 136 7.68 8.75 1.51
CA THR A 136 8.61 9.90 1.57
C THR A 136 10.04 9.44 1.88
N ASN A 137 10.21 8.49 2.81
CA ASN A 137 11.50 7.90 3.13
C ASN A 137 12.10 7.17 1.91
N PHE A 138 11.28 6.41 1.18
CA PHE A 138 11.70 5.74 -0.04
C PHE A 138 12.21 6.74 -1.10
N ILE A 139 11.49 7.82 -1.34
CA ILE A 139 11.91 8.88 -2.26
C ILE A 139 13.19 9.57 -1.76
N ALA A 140 13.27 9.87 -0.47
CA ALA A 140 14.46 10.49 0.13
C ALA A 140 15.70 9.60 -0.03
N ASN A 141 15.58 8.29 0.18
CA ASN A 141 16.66 7.31 -0.03
C ASN A 141 17.14 7.29 -1.49
N SER A 142 16.22 7.44 -2.44
CA SER A 142 16.56 7.50 -3.87
C SER A 142 17.33 8.79 -4.24
N LEU A 143 17.08 9.88 -3.51
CA LEU A 143 17.74 11.19 -3.75
C LEU A 143 19.05 11.33 -2.98
N ASN A 144 19.14 10.75 -1.79
CA ASN A 144 20.32 10.84 -0.92
C ASN A 144 20.59 9.49 -0.21
N PRO A 145 21.33 8.57 -0.85
CA PRO A 145 21.58 7.23 -0.31
C PRO A 145 22.64 7.17 0.80
N ILE A 146 23.27 8.30 1.20
CA ILE A 146 24.40 8.29 2.13
C ILE A 146 23.97 7.89 3.55
N ILE A 147 22.79 8.34 3.98
CA ILE A 147 22.18 7.98 5.27
C ILE A 147 20.71 7.61 4.99
N PRO A 148 20.45 6.35 4.60
CA PRO A 148 19.12 5.93 4.25
C PRO A 148 18.21 5.87 5.48
N TYR A 149 16.96 6.25 5.29
CA TYR A 149 15.89 5.99 6.25
C TYR A 149 15.50 4.52 6.22
N ASP A 150 15.12 3.97 7.36
CA ASP A 150 14.60 2.61 7.43
C ASP A 150 13.25 2.49 6.69
N LEU A 151 13.11 1.40 5.97
CA LEU A 151 11.89 0.98 5.31
C LEU A 151 11.52 -0.43 5.83
N PRO A 152 10.94 -0.54 7.02
CA PRO A 152 10.58 -1.84 7.56
C PRO A 152 9.58 -2.55 6.63
N PHE A 153 9.83 -3.84 6.38
CA PHE A 153 8.94 -4.67 5.57
C PHE A 153 7.54 -4.74 6.16
N PHE A 154 7.44 -4.91 7.46
CA PHE A 154 6.16 -5.00 8.17
C PHE A 154 6.09 -3.98 9.29
N THR A 155 4.99 -3.27 9.36
CA THR A 155 4.65 -2.35 10.45
C THR A 155 3.25 -2.68 10.96
N GLU A 156 3.10 -2.86 12.25
CA GLU A 156 1.81 -3.08 12.92
C GLU A 156 1.63 -2.10 14.06
N TYR A 157 0.43 -1.58 14.20
CA TYR A 157 0.00 -0.84 15.39
C TYR A 157 -1.27 -1.46 15.95
N ASP A 158 -1.21 -1.85 17.22
CA ASP A 158 -2.33 -2.33 18.02
C ASP A 158 -2.87 -1.16 18.86
N ALA A 159 -4.07 -0.72 18.55
CA ALA A 159 -4.67 0.44 19.21
C ALA A 159 -5.17 0.13 20.64
N GLN A 160 -5.48 -1.12 20.97
CA GLN A 160 -5.90 -1.51 22.32
C GLN A 160 -4.75 -1.35 23.31
N ASN A 161 -3.56 -1.77 22.89
CA ASN A 161 -2.37 -1.78 23.74
C ASN A 161 -1.43 -0.59 23.45
N MET A 162 -1.72 0.19 22.42
CA MET A 162 -0.87 1.31 21.93
C MET A 162 0.56 0.84 21.59
N ILE A 163 0.70 -0.33 20.99
CA ILE A 163 2.00 -0.93 20.67
C ILE A 163 2.28 -0.84 19.18
N PHE A 164 3.45 -0.32 18.85
CA PHE A 164 4.05 -0.41 17.52
C PHE A 164 5.02 -1.58 17.44
N LYS A 165 4.94 -2.34 16.34
CA LYS A 165 5.91 -3.37 15.97
C LYS A 165 6.38 -3.12 14.55
N THR A 166 7.67 -3.31 14.31
CA THR A 166 8.28 -3.26 12.97
C THR A 166 9.20 -4.45 12.78
N GLU A 167 9.23 -4.95 11.53
CA GLU A 167 10.16 -6.01 11.09
C GLU A 167 10.81 -5.56 9.78
N SER A 168 12.11 -5.75 9.65
CA SER A 168 12.89 -5.50 8.44
C SER A 168 13.01 -6.74 7.59
#